data_dfd2f52c4f5bc56fd2bea022e4369806
#
_entry.id   dfd2f52c4f5bc56fd2bea022e4369806
#
_cell.length_a   1.000
_cell.length_b   1.000
_cell.length_c   1.000
_cell.angle_alpha   90.00
_cell.angle_beta   90.00
_cell.angle_gamma   90.00
#
_symmetry.space_group_name_H-M   'P 1'
#
loop_
_entity.id
_entity.type
_entity.pdbx_description
1 polymer ?
#
loop_
_entity_poly.entity_id
_entity_poly.type
_entity_poly.pdbx_seq_one_letter_code
_entity_poly.pdbx_strand_id
1 'polypeptide(L)'
;MSDDQFRTFYWPSFKELCLALIDEGCVPFLFAEGGYNTRLQYINELPRGHCLWLFDQTDMARAKEVIGNTTAIAGNVLISEIMTSTPEEIKRVCKELIDTAGKGGGYVMAMGCAADEGRPDTVKAMIDFTREYGVYE
;
A
#
# COMPACT_ATOMS: atom_id res chain seq x y z
N MET A 1 -13.98 7.65 -12.05
CA MET A 1 -14.51 6.35 -12.57
C MET A 1 -15.37 5.73 -11.48
N SER A 2 -16.64 5.39 -11.82
CA SER A 2 -17.52 4.64 -10.90
C SER A 2 -17.05 3.18 -10.73
N ASP A 3 -17.55 2.49 -9.69
CA ASP A 3 -17.19 1.08 -9.48
C ASP A 3 -17.71 0.16 -10.59
N ASP A 4 -18.85 0.48 -11.21
CA ASP A 4 -19.35 -0.23 -12.37
C ASP A 4 -18.46 -0.05 -13.60
N GLN A 5 -17.98 1.17 -13.84
CA GLN A 5 -17.02 1.44 -14.92
C GLN A 5 -15.68 0.75 -14.67
N PHE A 6 -15.20 0.76 -13.42
CA PHE A 6 -13.99 0.04 -13.02
C PHE A 6 -14.12 -1.44 -13.31
N ARG A 7 -15.20 -2.08 -12.86
CA ARG A 7 -15.48 -3.49 -13.07
C ARG A 7 -15.59 -3.87 -14.54
N THR A 8 -16.24 -3.01 -15.36
CA THR A 8 -16.60 -3.34 -16.74
C THR A 8 -15.46 -3.04 -17.71
N PHE A 9 -14.76 -1.92 -17.54
CA PHE A 9 -13.83 -1.41 -18.56
C PHE A 9 -12.37 -1.43 -18.12
N TYR A 10 -12.10 -1.27 -16.82
CA TYR A 10 -10.73 -1.17 -16.33
C TYR A 10 -10.19 -2.52 -15.85
N TRP A 11 -10.90 -3.13 -14.90
CA TRP A 11 -10.39 -4.31 -14.19
C TRP A 11 -10.08 -5.51 -15.11
N PRO A 12 -10.91 -5.89 -16.11
CA PRO A 12 -10.63 -7.06 -16.94
C PRO A 12 -9.30 -6.96 -17.68
N SER A 13 -9.05 -5.85 -18.38
CA SER A 13 -7.80 -5.64 -19.13
C SER A 13 -6.59 -5.49 -18.21
N PHE A 14 -6.77 -4.81 -17.08
CA PHE A 14 -5.69 -4.64 -16.09
C PHE A 14 -5.31 -5.97 -15.44
N LYS A 15 -6.29 -6.80 -15.10
CA LYS A 15 -6.06 -8.16 -14.60
C LYS A 15 -5.31 -9.02 -15.62
N GLU A 16 -5.73 -8.99 -16.89
CA GLU A 16 -5.05 -9.72 -17.97
C GLU A 16 -3.57 -9.30 -18.08
N LEU A 17 -3.29 -8.00 -18.02
CA LEU A 17 -1.91 -7.50 -18.01
C LEU A 17 -1.13 -8.01 -16.80
N CYS A 18 -1.71 -7.97 -15.58
CA CYS A 18 -1.06 -8.50 -14.40
C CYS A 18 -0.73 -9.98 -14.52
N LEU A 19 -1.68 -10.79 -15.02
CA LEU A 19 -1.48 -12.22 -15.22
C LEU A 19 -0.37 -12.50 -16.24
N ALA A 20 -0.33 -11.77 -17.35
CA ALA A 20 0.72 -11.91 -18.37
C ALA A 20 2.12 -11.58 -17.78
N LEU A 21 2.23 -10.53 -16.98
CA LEU A 21 3.50 -10.19 -16.30
C LEU A 21 3.92 -11.25 -15.29
N ILE A 22 2.98 -11.83 -14.57
CA ILE A 22 3.24 -12.92 -13.61
C ILE A 22 3.71 -14.18 -14.33
N ASP A 23 3.10 -14.52 -15.45
CA ASP A 23 3.47 -15.68 -16.29
C ASP A 23 4.90 -15.56 -16.85
N GLU A 24 5.35 -14.32 -17.12
CA GLU A 24 6.73 -14.03 -17.52
C GLU A 24 7.71 -13.98 -16.32
N GLY A 25 7.26 -14.33 -15.11
CA GLY A 25 8.08 -14.36 -13.90
C GLY A 25 8.31 -13.01 -13.22
N CYS A 26 7.55 -11.98 -13.60
CA CYS A 26 7.61 -10.68 -12.95
C CYS A 26 6.78 -10.69 -11.66
N VAL A 27 7.17 -9.83 -10.71
CA VAL A 27 6.34 -9.47 -9.54
C VAL A 27 5.84 -8.04 -9.76
N PRO A 28 4.60 -7.84 -10.23
CA PRO A 28 4.07 -6.50 -10.43
C PRO A 28 4.02 -5.71 -9.14
N PHE A 29 4.61 -4.51 -9.16
CA PHE A 29 4.45 -3.51 -8.11
C PHE A 29 3.43 -2.47 -8.60
N LEU A 30 2.23 -2.52 -8.04
CA LEU A 30 1.06 -1.83 -8.53
C LEU A 30 0.73 -0.64 -7.65
N PHE A 31 0.53 0.53 -8.26
CA PHE A 31 0.21 1.75 -7.56
C PHE A 31 -1.28 2.08 -7.67
N ALA A 32 -1.99 2.01 -6.54
CA ALA A 32 -3.41 2.32 -6.42
C ALA A 32 -3.59 3.74 -5.90
N GLU A 33 -3.50 4.71 -6.79
CA GLU A 33 -3.67 6.13 -6.47
C GLU A 33 -5.13 6.46 -6.12
N GLY A 34 -5.32 7.26 -5.08
CA GLY A 34 -6.62 7.58 -4.52
C GLY A 34 -7.20 6.47 -3.62
N GLY A 35 -8.52 6.43 -3.48
CA GLY A 35 -9.21 5.48 -2.60
C GLY A 35 -9.61 4.19 -3.30
N TYR A 36 -9.17 3.04 -2.77
CA TYR A 36 -9.47 1.71 -3.31
C TYR A 36 -10.41 0.88 -2.41
N ASN A 37 -10.98 1.45 -1.37
CA ASN A 37 -11.77 0.73 -0.36
C ASN A 37 -12.91 -0.12 -0.94
N THR A 38 -13.58 0.34 -2.01
CA THR A 38 -14.67 -0.37 -2.68
C THR A 38 -14.19 -1.35 -3.76
N ARG A 39 -12.89 -1.37 -4.06
CA ARG A 39 -12.29 -2.13 -5.16
C ARG A 39 -11.34 -3.23 -4.71
N LEU A 40 -11.05 -3.30 -3.42
CA LEU A 40 -10.09 -4.26 -2.86
C LEU A 40 -10.42 -5.72 -3.24
N GLN A 41 -11.71 -6.09 -3.25
CA GLN A 41 -12.13 -7.46 -3.55
C GLN A 41 -11.68 -7.97 -4.93
N TYR A 42 -11.50 -7.08 -5.91
CA TYR A 42 -11.04 -7.48 -7.25
C TYR A 42 -9.61 -8.00 -7.22
N ILE A 43 -8.76 -7.47 -6.33
CA ILE A 43 -7.36 -7.88 -6.18
C ILE A 43 -7.24 -9.35 -5.79
N ASN A 44 -8.25 -9.92 -5.10
CA ASN A 44 -8.29 -11.35 -4.76
C ASN A 44 -8.45 -12.29 -5.97
N GLU A 45 -8.71 -11.75 -7.14
CA GLU A 45 -8.72 -12.51 -8.39
C GLU A 45 -7.32 -12.77 -8.96
N LEU A 46 -6.28 -12.12 -8.40
CA LEU A 46 -4.89 -12.35 -8.79
C LEU A 46 -4.27 -13.52 -8.01
N PRO A 47 -3.26 -14.20 -8.57
CA PRO A 47 -2.55 -15.28 -7.90
C PRO A 47 -1.91 -14.83 -6.58
N ARG A 48 -2.03 -15.66 -5.55
CA ARG A 48 -1.50 -15.36 -4.23
C ARG A 48 0.03 -15.22 -4.25
N GLY A 49 0.54 -14.15 -3.64
CA GLY A 49 1.97 -13.93 -3.43
C GLY A 49 2.73 -13.40 -4.65
N HIS A 50 2.04 -13.04 -5.72
CA HIS A 50 2.68 -12.60 -6.95
C HIS A 50 2.64 -11.09 -7.21
N CYS A 51 2.03 -10.29 -6.32
CA CYS A 51 1.92 -8.84 -6.47
C CYS A 51 2.26 -8.11 -5.19
N LEU A 52 2.63 -6.85 -5.32
CA LEU A 52 2.70 -5.86 -4.25
C LEU A 52 1.86 -4.64 -4.63
N TRP A 53 0.95 -4.22 -3.77
CA TRP A 53 0.10 -3.07 -3.99
C TRP A 53 0.47 -1.91 -3.07
N LEU A 54 0.86 -0.78 -3.64
CA LEU A 54 1.04 0.49 -2.93
C LEU A 54 -0.27 1.28 -2.95
N PHE A 55 -0.75 1.63 -1.78
CA PHE A 55 -1.97 2.41 -1.60
C PHE A 55 -1.65 3.84 -1.16
N ASP A 56 -2.46 4.78 -1.65
CA ASP A 56 -2.44 6.19 -1.28
C ASP A 56 -3.49 6.49 -0.18
N GLN A 57 -4.78 6.55 -0.52
CA GLN A 57 -5.85 6.95 0.41
C GLN A 57 -6.75 5.78 0.85
N THR A 58 -6.28 4.58 0.72
CA THR A 58 -7.03 3.38 1.13
C THR A 58 -6.85 3.13 2.63
N ASP A 59 -7.90 2.68 3.30
CA ASP A 59 -7.85 2.19 4.67
C ASP A 59 -6.99 0.92 4.74
N MET A 60 -5.84 0.99 5.41
CA MET A 60 -4.87 -0.11 5.45
C MET A 60 -5.33 -1.26 6.34
N ALA A 61 -6.17 -1.01 7.36
CA ALA A 61 -6.80 -2.09 8.13
C ALA A 61 -7.72 -2.92 7.24
N ARG A 62 -8.57 -2.24 6.48
CA ARG A 62 -9.46 -2.87 5.51
C ARG A 62 -8.69 -3.57 4.38
N ALA A 63 -7.64 -2.95 3.86
CA ALA A 63 -6.78 -3.59 2.86
C ALA A 63 -6.18 -4.89 3.39
N LYS A 64 -5.63 -4.85 4.62
CA LYS A 64 -5.08 -6.04 5.29
C LYS A 64 -6.11 -7.15 5.47
N GLU A 65 -7.31 -6.80 5.91
CA GLU A 65 -8.41 -7.75 6.11
C GLU A 65 -8.84 -8.41 4.79
N VAL A 66 -9.05 -7.60 3.75
CA VAL A 66 -9.65 -8.07 2.48
C VAL A 66 -8.65 -8.80 1.59
N ILE A 67 -7.43 -8.29 1.47
CA ILE A 67 -6.45 -8.78 0.49
C ILE A 67 -5.12 -9.25 1.08
N GLY A 68 -4.91 -9.10 2.38
CA GLY A 68 -3.64 -9.45 3.03
C GLY A 68 -3.23 -10.93 2.92
N ASN A 69 -4.17 -11.82 2.60
CA ASN A 69 -3.89 -13.23 2.31
C ASN A 69 -3.56 -13.49 0.83
N THR A 70 -3.82 -12.52 -0.05
CA THR A 70 -3.60 -12.66 -1.50
C THR A 70 -2.32 -11.97 -1.92
N THR A 71 -2.06 -10.76 -1.42
CA THR A 71 -0.96 -9.92 -1.88
C THR A 71 -0.26 -9.22 -0.72
N ALA A 72 0.99 -8.84 -0.93
CA ALA A 72 1.63 -7.86 -0.06
C ALA A 72 1.06 -6.46 -0.31
N ILE A 73 0.98 -5.65 0.74
CA ILE A 73 0.46 -4.28 0.70
C ILE A 73 1.54 -3.30 1.16
N ALA A 74 1.56 -2.11 0.59
CA ALA A 74 2.51 -1.05 0.92
C ALA A 74 1.76 0.28 1.13
N GLY A 75 2.38 1.19 1.84
CA GLY A 75 1.84 2.53 2.10
C GLY A 75 1.39 2.64 3.55
N ASN A 76 0.65 3.63 3.94
CA ASN A 76 0.26 4.80 3.16
C ASN A 76 0.41 6.08 4.02
N VAL A 77 1.66 6.35 4.44
CA VAL A 77 1.92 7.64 5.08
C VAL A 77 1.56 8.73 4.07
N LEU A 78 0.60 9.59 4.44
CA LEU A 78 0.13 10.63 3.54
C LEU A 78 1.24 11.67 3.29
N ILE A 79 1.34 12.14 2.05
CA ILE A 79 2.34 13.15 1.72
C ILE A 79 2.12 14.46 2.50
N SER A 80 0.87 14.80 2.80
CA SER A 80 0.55 15.94 3.66
C SER A 80 1.12 15.79 5.08
N GLU A 81 1.16 14.58 5.62
CA GLU A 81 1.77 14.30 6.93
C GLU A 81 3.30 14.47 6.85
N ILE A 82 3.93 13.97 5.79
CA ILE A 82 5.36 14.16 5.56
C ILE A 82 5.74 15.65 5.47
N MET A 83 4.86 16.48 4.89
CA MET A 83 5.10 17.91 4.71
C MET A 83 4.82 18.75 5.96
N THR A 84 3.81 18.39 6.75
CA THR A 84 3.27 19.26 7.80
C THR A 84 3.47 18.77 9.22
N SER A 85 3.67 17.46 9.43
CA SER A 85 3.79 16.88 10.76
C SER A 85 5.19 17.09 11.36
N THR A 86 5.27 16.92 12.66
CA THR A 86 6.55 16.80 13.39
C THR A 86 7.09 15.37 13.27
N PRO A 87 8.40 15.13 13.50
CA PRO A 87 8.96 13.79 13.55
C PRO A 87 8.25 12.85 14.51
N GLU A 88 7.78 13.34 15.65
CA GLU A 88 7.07 12.52 16.64
C GLU A 88 5.65 12.12 16.17
N GLU A 89 4.98 12.99 15.42
CA GLU A 89 3.70 12.67 14.80
C GLU A 89 3.86 11.61 13.72
N ILE A 90 4.89 11.70 12.88
CA ILE A 90 5.20 10.67 11.88
C ILE A 90 5.48 9.31 12.53
N LYS A 91 6.21 9.26 13.63
CA LYS A 91 6.44 8.00 14.36
C LYS A 91 5.13 7.37 14.84
N ARG A 92 4.15 8.19 15.28
CA ARG A 92 2.82 7.67 15.67
C ARG A 92 2.07 7.09 14.47
N VAL A 93 2.07 7.79 13.35
CA VAL A 93 1.46 7.29 12.09
C VAL A 93 2.10 5.97 11.66
N CYS A 94 3.44 5.91 11.65
CA CYS A 94 4.15 4.68 11.32
C CYS A 94 3.82 3.53 12.27
N LYS A 95 3.72 3.83 13.57
CA LYS A 95 3.34 2.82 14.57
C LYS A 95 1.95 2.26 14.31
N GLU A 96 0.96 3.13 14.07
CA GLU A 96 -0.41 2.72 13.77
C GLU A 96 -0.48 1.84 12.51
N LEU A 97 0.26 2.21 11.46
CA LEU A 97 0.32 1.43 10.22
C LEU A 97 0.98 0.06 10.43
N ILE A 98 2.09 -0.01 11.18
CA ILE A 98 2.76 -1.27 11.48
C ILE A 98 1.87 -2.18 12.34
N ASP A 99 1.27 -1.64 13.40
CA ASP A 99 0.38 -2.39 14.30
C ASP A 99 -0.88 -2.94 13.56
N THR A 100 -1.35 -2.21 12.56
CA THR A 100 -2.57 -2.53 11.82
C THR A 100 -2.28 -3.43 10.62
N ALA A 101 -1.39 -3.01 9.74
CA ALA A 101 -1.12 -3.67 8.46
C ALA A 101 0.07 -4.65 8.52
N GLY A 102 1.01 -4.44 9.44
CA GLY A 102 2.22 -5.24 9.58
C GLY A 102 2.02 -6.60 10.23
N LYS A 103 0.97 -6.76 11.04
CA LYS A 103 0.72 -8.00 11.79
C LYS A 103 0.62 -9.22 10.86
N GLY A 104 1.46 -10.23 11.11
CA GLY A 104 1.51 -11.44 10.30
C GLY A 104 2.26 -11.30 8.98
N GLY A 105 3.02 -10.22 8.77
CA GLY A 105 3.83 -9.99 7.57
C GLY A 105 3.08 -9.43 6.37
N GLY A 106 3.77 -9.31 5.23
CA GLY A 106 3.19 -8.86 3.97
C GLY A 106 2.87 -7.37 3.89
N TYR A 107 3.50 -6.54 4.73
CA TYR A 107 3.36 -5.09 4.70
C TYR A 107 4.72 -4.40 4.49
N VAL A 108 4.73 -3.37 3.67
CA VAL A 108 5.90 -2.52 3.41
C VAL A 108 5.54 -1.08 3.77
N MET A 109 6.28 -0.49 4.72
CA MET A 109 6.13 0.93 5.04
C MET A 109 6.56 1.78 3.86
N ALA A 110 5.67 2.66 3.41
CA ALA A 110 5.94 3.60 2.33
C ALA A 110 5.07 4.85 2.47
N MET A 111 5.46 5.92 1.79
CA MET A 111 4.55 7.03 1.51
C MET A 111 3.48 6.56 0.52
N GLY A 112 2.28 7.12 0.61
CA GLY A 112 1.16 6.75 -0.26
C GLY A 112 1.29 7.21 -1.71
N CYS A 113 2.16 8.19 -1.97
CA CYS A 113 2.48 8.67 -3.32
C CYS A 113 3.91 9.22 -3.39
N ALA A 114 4.35 9.60 -4.59
CA ALA A 114 5.63 10.29 -4.78
C ALA A 114 5.64 11.64 -4.06
N ALA A 115 6.75 11.93 -3.38
CA ALA A 115 6.95 13.20 -2.71
C ALA A 115 7.81 14.10 -3.60
N ASP A 116 7.20 15.15 -4.17
CA ASP A 116 7.94 16.21 -4.85
C ASP A 116 8.64 17.11 -3.83
N GLU A 117 7.97 17.35 -2.69
CA GLU A 117 8.48 18.11 -1.56
C GLU A 117 8.23 17.35 -0.27
N GLY A 118 9.21 17.29 0.60
CA GLY A 118 9.09 16.65 1.90
C GLY A 118 10.12 17.20 2.87
N ARG A 119 9.80 17.20 4.15
CA ARG A 119 10.76 17.61 5.19
C ARG A 119 11.75 16.46 5.43
N PRO A 120 13.06 16.70 5.31
CA PRO A 120 14.06 15.65 5.52
C PRO A 120 14.00 15.01 6.91
N ASP A 121 13.62 15.79 7.94
CA ASP A 121 13.49 15.31 9.32
C ASP A 121 12.32 14.33 9.49
N THR A 122 11.18 14.57 8.84
CA THR A 122 10.02 13.66 8.89
C THR A 122 10.27 12.39 8.10
N VAL A 123 10.88 12.48 6.91
CA VAL A 123 11.28 11.31 6.11
C VAL A 123 12.28 10.46 6.89
N LYS A 124 13.27 11.09 7.52
CA LYS A 124 14.25 10.38 8.35
C LYS A 124 13.58 9.69 9.52
N ALA A 125 12.65 10.37 10.21
CA ALA A 125 11.91 9.80 11.33
C ALA A 125 11.08 8.58 10.92
N MET A 126 10.42 8.61 9.75
CA MET A 126 9.69 7.47 9.18
C MET A 126 10.61 6.28 8.97
N ILE A 127 11.77 6.49 8.32
CA ILE A 127 12.71 5.42 8.00
C ILE A 127 13.32 4.81 9.27
N ASP A 128 13.83 5.65 10.17
CA ASP A 128 14.51 5.20 11.38
C ASP A 128 13.54 4.46 12.30
N PHE A 129 12.35 5.02 12.53
CA PHE A 129 11.33 4.37 13.35
C PHE A 129 10.88 3.03 12.76
N THR A 130 10.69 2.96 11.44
CA THR A 130 10.31 1.70 10.78
C THR A 130 11.38 0.62 10.95
N ARG A 131 12.66 0.98 10.89
CA ARG A 131 13.77 0.04 11.11
C ARG A 131 13.83 -0.51 12.53
N GLU A 132 13.48 0.31 13.51
CA GLU A 132 13.51 -0.07 14.92
C GLU A 132 12.26 -0.85 15.34
N TYR A 133 11.09 -0.37 14.91
CA TYR A 133 9.80 -0.88 15.38
C TYR A 133 9.18 -1.93 14.45
N GLY A 134 9.44 -1.85 13.14
CA GLY A 134 8.82 -2.70 12.11
C GLY A 134 9.55 -4.01 11.84
N VAL A 135 10.22 -4.57 12.83
CA VAL A 135 10.90 -5.87 12.71
C VAL A 135 9.88 -7.00 12.81
N TYR A 136 9.84 -7.86 11.82
CA TYR A 136 9.06 -9.09 11.87
C TYR A 136 9.80 -10.14 12.72
N GLU A 137 9.07 -10.78 13.63
CA GLU A 137 9.55 -11.93 14.41
C GLU A 137 9.40 -13.24 13.63
#